data_95ebbc5903f3a8323592be524948f4eb
#
_entry.id   95ebbc5903f3a8323592be524948f4eb
#
_cell.length_a   1.000
_cell.length_b   1.000
_cell.length_c   1.000
_cell.angle_alpha   90.00
_cell.angle_beta   90.00
_cell.angle_gamma   90.00
#
_symmetry.space_group_name_H-M   'P 1'
#
loop_
_entity.id
_entity.type
_entity.pdbx_description
1 polymer ?
#
loop_
_entity_poly.entity_id
_entity_poly.type
_entity_poly.pdbx_seq_one_letter_code
_entity_poly.pdbx_strand_id
1 'polypeptide(L)'
;MNKHAREVTKADLIPAEEYAKNRKAYRKEIVSYKKDRRVSLGPYANFYFESYETMKAQIQEMLHIEKGGDDQLKDELDAYNPLIPKGNELVATLMFEIDNPLSRAEFLNKVGGIENKVFLKIGDEKIKSIPEQDVDRTSAEGKASSVQFIHFKFTDEQVKKFKDKSNVIIIGVEHEMYAHTVKLTENNKKALALDFY
;
A
#
# COMPACT_ATOMS: atom_id res chain seq x y z
N MET A 1 -21.12 6.25 -3.19
CA MET A 1 -19.95 5.38 -3.03
C MET A 1 -20.27 4.30 -2.02
N ASN A 2 -20.10 3.05 -2.39
CA ASN A 2 -20.37 1.93 -1.50
C ASN A 2 -19.19 1.82 -0.50
N LYS A 3 -19.33 2.42 0.68
CA LYS A 3 -18.25 2.47 1.71
C LYS A 3 -17.81 1.10 2.23
N HIS A 4 -18.47 0.04 1.78
CA HIS A 4 -18.22 -1.34 2.23
C HIS A 4 -17.84 -2.29 1.09
N ALA A 5 -17.53 -1.78 -0.09
CA ALA A 5 -17.04 -2.62 -1.17
C ALA A 5 -15.65 -3.16 -0.80
N ARG A 6 -15.57 -4.49 -0.57
CA ARG A 6 -14.32 -5.18 -0.20
C ARG A 6 -13.53 -5.68 -1.41
N GLU A 7 -14.10 -5.57 -2.61
CA GLU A 7 -13.52 -6.02 -3.87
C GLU A 7 -14.00 -5.14 -5.01
N VAL A 8 -13.11 -4.88 -5.96
CA VAL A 8 -13.45 -4.27 -7.24
C VAL A 8 -14.00 -5.34 -8.16
N THR A 9 -15.07 -5.01 -8.87
CA THR A 9 -15.68 -5.85 -9.89
C THR A 9 -15.71 -5.14 -11.25
N LYS A 10 -16.01 -5.87 -12.33
CA LYS A 10 -16.19 -5.27 -13.66
C LYS A 10 -17.20 -4.10 -13.66
N ALA A 11 -18.26 -4.22 -12.84
CA ALA A 11 -19.31 -3.19 -12.75
C ALA A 11 -18.85 -1.87 -12.09
N ASP A 12 -17.76 -1.90 -11.35
CA ASP A 12 -17.19 -0.71 -10.69
C ASP A 12 -16.28 0.09 -11.63
N LEU A 13 -15.88 -0.50 -12.76
CA LEU A 13 -14.94 0.09 -13.69
C LEU A 13 -15.64 1.00 -14.70
N ILE A 14 -14.93 2.03 -15.13
CA ILE A 14 -15.40 2.98 -16.12
C ILE A 14 -15.22 2.36 -17.53
N PRO A 15 -16.17 2.50 -18.45
CA PRO A 15 -16.00 2.05 -19.84
C PRO A 15 -14.72 2.62 -20.47
N ALA A 16 -14.01 1.79 -21.24
CA ALA A 16 -12.67 2.13 -21.77
C ALA A 16 -12.61 3.46 -22.53
N GLU A 17 -13.63 3.73 -23.35
CA GLU A 17 -13.72 4.98 -24.14
C GLU A 17 -13.93 6.22 -23.25
N GLU A 18 -14.79 6.09 -22.23
CA GLU A 18 -15.04 7.14 -21.26
C GLU A 18 -13.79 7.41 -20.41
N TYR A 19 -13.12 6.35 -19.96
CA TYR A 19 -11.87 6.46 -19.21
C TYR A 19 -10.79 7.15 -20.05
N ALA A 20 -10.58 6.72 -21.28
CA ALA A 20 -9.59 7.32 -22.20
C ALA A 20 -9.81 8.82 -22.38
N LYS A 21 -11.08 9.23 -22.56
CA LYS A 21 -11.47 10.65 -22.72
C LYS A 21 -11.18 11.48 -21.48
N ASN A 22 -11.45 10.95 -20.28
CA ASN A 22 -11.39 11.68 -19.02
C ASN A 22 -10.17 11.31 -18.16
N ARG A 23 -9.26 10.47 -18.66
CA ARG A 23 -8.10 9.91 -17.93
C ARG A 23 -7.29 10.97 -17.18
N LYS A 24 -7.04 12.13 -17.80
CA LYS A 24 -6.27 13.21 -17.16
C LYS A 24 -6.94 13.74 -15.90
N ALA A 25 -8.28 13.85 -15.91
CA ALA A 25 -9.04 14.28 -14.74
C ALA A 25 -9.01 13.21 -13.63
N TYR A 26 -9.30 11.95 -13.96
CA TYR A 26 -9.25 10.84 -13.02
C TYR A 26 -7.86 10.67 -12.38
N ARG A 27 -6.78 10.79 -13.19
CA ARG A 27 -5.42 10.75 -12.66
C ARG A 27 -5.12 11.90 -11.70
N LYS A 28 -5.62 13.10 -11.96
CA LYS A 28 -5.45 14.24 -11.05
C LYS A 28 -6.16 14.00 -9.71
N GLU A 29 -7.36 13.44 -9.75
CA GLU A 29 -8.13 13.11 -8.55
C GLU A 29 -7.42 12.04 -7.71
N ILE A 30 -6.98 10.95 -8.34
CA ILE A 30 -6.31 9.87 -7.61
C ILE A 30 -4.95 10.30 -7.05
N VAL A 31 -4.21 11.15 -7.74
CA VAL A 31 -2.95 11.73 -7.22
C VAL A 31 -3.23 12.57 -5.97
N SER A 32 -4.29 13.40 -6.00
CA SER A 32 -4.70 14.16 -4.82
C SER A 32 -5.12 13.26 -3.66
N TYR A 33 -5.89 12.21 -3.94
CA TYR A 33 -6.31 11.23 -2.95
C TYR A 33 -5.14 10.48 -2.31
N LYS A 34 -4.14 10.08 -3.10
CA LYS A 34 -2.95 9.36 -2.64
C LYS A 34 -2.02 10.22 -1.79
N LYS A 35 -2.11 11.56 -1.83
CA LYS A 35 -1.20 12.47 -1.14
C LYS A 35 -1.11 12.21 0.36
N ASP A 36 -2.25 12.06 1.02
CA ASP A 36 -2.32 11.84 2.47
C ASP A 36 -2.21 10.36 2.85
N ARG A 37 -2.03 9.48 1.85
CA ARG A 37 -1.81 8.04 2.01
C ARG A 37 -0.35 7.61 1.75
N ARG A 38 0.52 8.55 1.41
CA ARG A 38 1.96 8.33 1.25
C ARG A 38 2.71 8.75 2.51
N VAL A 39 3.62 7.87 2.96
CA VAL A 39 4.50 8.13 4.11
C VAL A 39 5.92 7.75 3.73
N SER A 40 6.83 8.75 3.71
CA SER A 40 8.25 8.52 3.47
C SER A 40 8.96 8.13 4.77
N LEU A 41 9.85 7.16 4.70
CA LEU A 41 10.59 6.62 5.83
C LEU A 41 12.08 6.49 5.50
N GLY A 42 12.91 7.29 6.17
CA GLY A 42 14.34 7.35 5.88
C GLY A 42 14.63 7.81 4.44
N PRO A 43 15.82 7.49 3.91
CA PRO A 43 16.24 8.03 2.61
C PRO A 43 15.63 7.32 1.39
N TYR A 44 15.11 6.09 1.54
CA TYR A 44 14.76 5.26 0.38
C TYR A 44 13.35 4.68 0.40
N ALA A 45 12.74 4.51 1.58
CA ALA A 45 11.45 3.83 1.69
C ALA A 45 10.28 4.80 1.60
N ASN A 46 9.27 4.44 0.82
CA ASN A 46 7.98 5.10 0.77
C ASN A 46 6.88 4.05 0.95
N PHE A 47 5.97 4.31 1.88
CA PHE A 47 4.74 3.54 2.06
C PHE A 47 3.61 4.22 1.29
N TYR A 48 2.95 3.47 0.43
CA TYR A 48 1.73 3.85 -0.26
C TYR A 48 0.60 3.00 0.33
N PHE A 49 -0.19 3.60 1.23
CA PHE A 49 -1.32 2.89 1.83
C PHE A 49 -2.45 2.74 0.81
N GLU A 50 -2.80 1.50 0.55
CA GLU A 50 -3.79 1.14 -0.43
C GLU A 50 -5.22 1.25 0.13
N SER A 51 -6.18 1.31 -0.77
CA SER A 51 -7.60 1.37 -0.46
C SER A 51 -8.39 0.86 -1.67
N TYR A 52 -9.70 0.72 -1.52
CA TYR A 52 -10.57 0.42 -2.66
C TYR A 52 -10.35 1.38 -3.84
N GLU A 53 -10.26 2.69 -3.57
CA GLU A 53 -10.10 3.71 -4.62
C GLU A 53 -8.73 3.62 -5.31
N THR A 54 -7.65 3.32 -4.57
CA THR A 54 -6.32 3.20 -5.17
C THR A 54 -6.21 1.94 -6.03
N MET A 55 -6.78 0.83 -5.60
CA MET A 55 -6.75 -0.44 -6.35
C MET A 55 -7.68 -0.38 -7.56
N LYS A 56 -8.88 0.18 -7.42
CA LYS A 56 -9.77 0.44 -8.56
C LYS A 56 -9.07 1.29 -9.64
N ALA A 57 -8.40 2.38 -9.23
CA ALA A 57 -7.67 3.24 -10.15
C ALA A 57 -6.49 2.51 -10.81
N GLN A 58 -5.80 1.63 -10.07
CA GLN A 58 -4.70 0.83 -10.60
C GLN A 58 -5.20 -0.15 -11.67
N ILE A 59 -6.24 -0.93 -11.37
CA ILE A 59 -6.87 -1.86 -12.32
C ILE A 59 -7.32 -1.11 -13.58
N GLN A 60 -8.02 0.01 -13.42
CA GLN A 60 -8.50 0.81 -14.54
C GLN A 60 -7.35 1.31 -15.43
N GLU A 61 -6.24 1.73 -14.84
CA GLU A 61 -5.06 2.22 -15.57
C GLU A 61 -4.35 1.08 -16.31
N MET A 62 -4.21 -0.11 -15.70
CA MET A 62 -3.60 -1.29 -16.34
C MET A 62 -4.41 -1.74 -17.56
N LEU A 63 -5.72 -1.86 -17.43
CA LEU A 63 -6.62 -2.18 -18.55
C LEU A 63 -6.53 -1.16 -19.69
N HIS A 64 -6.35 0.13 -19.36
CA HIS A 64 -6.20 1.18 -20.37
C HIS A 64 -4.86 1.07 -21.12
N ILE A 65 -3.77 0.74 -20.42
CA ILE A 65 -2.42 0.67 -21.00
C ILE A 65 -2.25 -0.60 -21.83
N GLU A 66 -2.61 -1.75 -21.28
CA GLU A 66 -2.29 -3.06 -21.87
C GLU A 66 -3.35 -3.54 -22.88
N LYS A 67 -4.62 -3.14 -22.70
CA LYS A 67 -5.75 -3.43 -23.61
C LYS A 67 -5.99 -4.93 -23.85
N GLY A 68 -5.72 -5.77 -22.84
CA GLY A 68 -5.79 -7.24 -22.92
C GLY A 68 -7.20 -7.85 -22.81
N GLY A 69 -8.24 -7.02 -22.67
CA GLY A 69 -9.64 -7.48 -22.66
C GLY A 69 -10.07 -8.17 -21.35
N ASP A 70 -11.00 -9.12 -21.47
CA ASP A 70 -11.62 -9.78 -20.31
C ASP A 70 -10.64 -10.73 -19.57
N ASP A 71 -9.69 -11.36 -20.26
CA ASP A 71 -8.69 -12.22 -19.62
C ASP A 71 -7.77 -11.38 -18.73
N GLN A 72 -7.28 -10.24 -19.24
CA GLN A 72 -6.51 -9.29 -18.45
C GLN A 72 -7.31 -8.78 -17.25
N LEU A 73 -8.60 -8.46 -17.45
CA LEU A 73 -9.44 -7.97 -16.34
C LEU A 73 -9.45 -8.97 -15.17
N LYS A 74 -9.56 -10.26 -15.47
CA LYS A 74 -9.53 -11.29 -14.43
C LYS A 74 -8.20 -11.28 -13.68
N ASP A 75 -7.09 -11.24 -14.40
CA ASP A 75 -5.75 -11.26 -13.81
C ASP A 75 -5.51 -10.02 -12.92
N GLU A 76 -5.95 -8.83 -13.38
CA GLU A 76 -5.84 -7.60 -12.59
C GLU A 76 -6.71 -7.62 -11.32
N LEU A 77 -7.95 -8.15 -11.42
CA LEU A 77 -8.82 -8.32 -10.25
C LEU A 77 -8.21 -9.30 -9.23
N ASP A 78 -7.68 -10.41 -9.69
CA ASP A 78 -7.04 -11.42 -8.85
C ASP A 78 -5.76 -10.87 -8.18
N ALA A 79 -4.99 -10.04 -8.88
CA ALA A 79 -3.76 -9.44 -8.35
C ALA A 79 -4.00 -8.30 -7.35
N TYR A 80 -4.99 -7.42 -7.59
CA TYR A 80 -5.15 -6.20 -6.81
C TYR A 80 -6.25 -6.24 -5.74
N ASN A 81 -7.26 -7.09 -5.86
CA ASN A 81 -8.30 -7.22 -4.82
C ASN A 81 -7.77 -7.67 -3.46
N PRO A 82 -6.74 -8.54 -3.35
CA PRO A 82 -6.12 -8.86 -2.06
C PRO A 82 -5.53 -7.64 -1.35
N LEU A 83 -5.11 -6.61 -2.09
CA LEU A 83 -4.52 -5.39 -1.54
C LEU A 83 -5.55 -4.35 -1.07
N ILE A 84 -6.85 -4.65 -1.15
CA ILE A 84 -7.91 -3.79 -0.62
C ILE A 84 -8.12 -4.09 0.87
N PRO A 85 -7.99 -3.10 1.78
CA PRO A 85 -8.26 -3.29 3.21
C PRO A 85 -9.67 -3.86 3.47
N LYS A 86 -9.76 -4.82 4.37
CA LYS A 86 -11.02 -5.53 4.70
C LYS A 86 -11.75 -4.99 5.94
N GLY A 87 -11.47 -3.75 6.34
CA GLY A 87 -12.18 -3.03 7.40
C GLY A 87 -11.54 -3.10 8.78
N ASN A 88 -10.66 -4.03 9.03
CA ASN A 88 -9.88 -4.17 10.27
C ASN A 88 -8.37 -4.22 10.01
N GLU A 89 -7.94 -3.73 8.89
CA GLU A 89 -6.53 -3.71 8.50
C GLU A 89 -6.17 -2.47 7.70
N LEU A 90 -4.88 -2.16 7.66
CA LEU A 90 -4.26 -1.27 6.69
C LEU A 90 -3.38 -2.11 5.77
N VAL A 91 -3.40 -1.79 4.49
CA VAL A 91 -2.55 -2.43 3.48
C VAL A 91 -1.66 -1.37 2.86
N ALA A 92 -0.39 -1.70 2.67
CA ALA A 92 0.56 -0.77 2.07
C ALA A 92 1.46 -1.46 1.05
N THR A 93 1.72 -0.76 -0.04
CA THR A 93 2.84 -1.01 -0.92
C THR A 93 4.04 -0.26 -0.37
N LEU A 94 5.05 -0.97 0.12
CA LEU A 94 6.34 -0.40 0.49
C LEU A 94 7.25 -0.45 -0.73
N MET A 95 7.75 0.72 -1.14
CA MET A 95 8.68 0.84 -2.27
C MET A 95 10.01 1.40 -1.81
N PHE A 96 11.12 0.80 -2.27
CA PHE A 96 12.46 1.36 -2.14
C PHE A 96 12.81 2.13 -3.42
N GLU A 97 12.71 3.45 -3.34
CA GLU A 97 12.90 4.37 -4.48
C GLU A 97 14.35 4.88 -4.48
N ILE A 98 15.21 4.21 -5.23
CA ILE A 98 16.64 4.53 -5.41
C ILE A 98 16.88 4.65 -6.90
N ASP A 99 17.19 5.86 -7.39
CA ASP A 99 17.32 6.14 -8.82
C ASP A 99 18.48 5.39 -9.46
N ASN A 100 19.64 5.39 -8.81
CA ASN A 100 20.84 4.72 -9.35
C ASN A 100 20.66 3.19 -9.27
N PRO A 101 20.72 2.45 -10.41
CA PRO A 101 20.49 1.01 -10.43
C PRO A 101 21.54 0.21 -9.64
N LEU A 102 22.81 0.65 -9.62
CA LEU A 102 23.87 -0.03 -8.88
C LEU A 102 23.67 0.12 -7.37
N SER A 103 23.44 1.36 -6.92
CA SER A 103 23.14 1.64 -5.50
C SER A 103 21.88 0.92 -5.04
N ARG A 104 20.86 0.85 -5.90
CA ARG A 104 19.63 0.08 -5.62
C ARG A 104 19.92 -1.40 -5.46
N ALA A 105 20.70 -2.00 -6.36
CA ALA A 105 21.06 -3.41 -6.27
C ALA A 105 21.87 -3.72 -5.01
N GLU A 106 22.84 -2.87 -4.67
CA GLU A 106 23.64 -3.01 -3.43
C GLU A 106 22.76 -2.91 -2.17
N PHE A 107 21.82 -1.95 -2.14
CA PHE A 107 20.91 -1.79 -1.02
C PHE A 107 20.02 -3.02 -0.86
N LEU A 108 19.35 -3.46 -1.93
CA LEU A 108 18.43 -4.59 -1.90
C LEU A 108 19.12 -5.91 -1.50
N ASN A 109 20.39 -6.09 -1.85
CA ASN A 109 21.19 -7.24 -1.41
C ASN A 109 21.49 -7.24 0.10
N LYS A 110 21.41 -6.08 0.76
CA LYS A 110 21.71 -5.94 2.20
C LYS A 110 20.46 -6.01 3.09
N VAL A 111 19.27 -5.91 2.51
CA VAL A 111 18.01 -5.77 3.27
C VAL A 111 17.05 -6.95 3.06
N GLY A 112 17.58 -8.14 2.77
CA GLY A 112 16.77 -9.36 2.67
C GLY A 112 15.94 -9.62 3.94
N GLY A 113 14.68 -10.01 3.80
CA GLY A 113 13.77 -10.24 4.92
C GLY A 113 13.19 -8.97 5.56
N ILE A 114 13.42 -7.80 4.96
CA ILE A 114 12.96 -6.50 5.48
C ILE A 114 11.43 -6.43 5.59
N GLU A 115 10.70 -7.17 4.76
CA GLU A 115 9.23 -7.29 4.79
C GLU A 115 8.70 -7.77 6.14
N ASN A 116 9.48 -8.56 6.87
CA ASN A 116 9.16 -9.08 8.20
C ASN A 116 9.60 -8.14 9.34
N LYS A 117 10.22 -7.00 9.03
CA LYS A 117 10.78 -6.04 9.99
C LYS A 117 10.02 -4.74 10.04
N VAL A 118 8.91 -4.64 9.30
CA VAL A 118 8.04 -3.47 9.26
C VAL A 118 7.02 -3.54 10.40
N PHE A 119 6.65 -2.40 10.96
CA PHE A 119 5.65 -2.32 12.04
C PHE A 119 4.92 -0.99 12.05
N LEU A 120 3.71 -1.01 12.63
CA LEU A 120 3.01 0.17 13.13
C LEU A 120 3.03 0.15 14.67
N LYS A 121 3.08 1.33 15.28
CA LYS A 121 3.00 1.47 16.74
C LYS A 121 1.93 2.49 17.10
N ILE A 122 1.04 2.12 18.05
CA ILE A 122 0.01 2.99 18.61
C ILE A 122 0.32 3.14 20.10
N GLY A 123 0.81 4.32 20.50
CA GLY A 123 1.36 4.45 21.86
C GLY A 123 2.49 3.44 22.07
N ASP A 124 2.31 2.49 23.00
CA ASP A 124 3.30 1.44 23.26
C ASP A 124 2.99 0.10 22.57
N GLU A 125 1.83 -0.04 21.95
CA GLU A 125 1.44 -1.26 21.25
C GLU A 125 2.04 -1.32 19.85
N LYS A 126 2.73 -2.41 19.54
CA LYS A 126 3.36 -2.67 18.25
C LYS A 126 2.56 -3.70 17.45
N ILE A 127 2.19 -3.33 16.24
CA ILE A 127 1.50 -4.16 15.26
C ILE A 127 2.53 -4.50 14.18
N LYS A 128 2.88 -5.79 14.08
CA LYS A 128 3.83 -6.27 13.07
C LYS A 128 3.16 -6.35 11.70
N SER A 129 3.93 -6.11 10.65
CA SER A 129 3.51 -6.36 9.28
C SER A 129 3.35 -7.86 9.00
N ILE A 130 2.46 -8.17 8.08
CA ILE A 130 2.28 -9.49 7.48
C ILE A 130 2.51 -9.28 5.99
N PRO A 131 3.62 -9.76 5.40
CA PRO A 131 3.85 -9.65 3.96
C PRO A 131 2.88 -10.54 3.20
N GLU A 132 2.50 -10.13 1.98
CA GLU A 132 1.81 -11.00 1.04
C GLU A 132 2.67 -12.20 0.68
N GLN A 133 2.03 -13.37 0.58
CA GLN A 133 2.69 -14.66 0.35
C GLN A 133 2.50 -15.16 -1.09
N ASP A 134 2.01 -14.31 -1.99
CA ASP A 134 1.79 -14.61 -3.41
C ASP A 134 3.09 -14.96 -4.15
N VAL A 135 4.17 -14.25 -3.81
CA VAL A 135 5.52 -14.46 -4.32
C VAL A 135 6.55 -14.19 -3.22
N ASP A 136 7.73 -14.79 -3.35
CA ASP A 136 8.85 -14.49 -2.48
C ASP A 136 9.34 -13.04 -2.68
N ARG A 137 9.28 -12.25 -1.62
CA ARG A 137 9.75 -10.84 -1.62
C ARG A 137 11.24 -10.70 -1.32
N THR A 138 11.86 -11.77 -0.86
CA THR A 138 13.31 -11.92 -0.73
C THR A 138 13.71 -13.18 -1.50
N SER A 139 14.64 -13.07 -2.43
CA SER A 139 15.11 -14.21 -3.23
C SER A 139 15.85 -15.24 -2.36
N ALA A 140 16.04 -16.45 -2.89
CA ALA A 140 16.82 -17.51 -2.23
C ALA A 140 18.24 -17.07 -1.88
N GLU A 141 18.83 -16.15 -2.67
CA GLU A 141 20.16 -15.55 -2.45
C GLU A 141 20.13 -14.39 -1.44
N GLY A 142 18.96 -14.09 -0.84
CA GLY A 142 18.80 -13.06 0.19
C GLY A 142 18.60 -11.64 -0.32
N LYS A 143 18.33 -11.44 -1.62
CA LYS A 143 18.05 -10.11 -2.19
C LYS A 143 16.57 -9.75 -2.03
N ALA A 144 16.30 -8.61 -1.39
CA ALA A 144 14.94 -8.07 -1.29
C ALA A 144 14.40 -7.56 -2.62
N SER A 145 13.07 -7.67 -2.83
CA SER A 145 12.37 -6.93 -3.87
C SER A 145 12.34 -5.44 -3.54
N SER A 146 12.37 -4.58 -4.56
CA SER A 146 12.16 -3.12 -4.37
C SER A 146 10.72 -2.76 -4.04
N VAL A 147 9.78 -3.69 -4.21
CA VAL A 147 8.36 -3.54 -3.93
C VAL A 147 7.90 -4.65 -2.99
N GLN A 148 7.29 -4.27 -1.87
CA GLN A 148 6.78 -5.18 -0.87
C GLN A 148 5.30 -4.87 -0.64
N PHE A 149 4.42 -5.88 -0.62
CA PHE A 149 3.02 -5.72 -0.21
C PHE A 149 2.86 -6.24 1.21
N ILE A 150 2.35 -5.40 2.08
CA ILE A 150 2.28 -5.67 3.51
C ILE A 150 0.94 -5.29 4.11
N HIS A 151 0.48 -6.10 5.04
CA HIS A 151 -0.76 -5.91 5.80
C HIS A 151 -0.44 -5.61 7.27
N PHE A 152 -1.25 -4.76 7.87
CA PHE A 152 -1.27 -4.52 9.31
C PHE A 152 -2.67 -4.84 9.82
N LYS A 153 -2.83 -5.96 10.51
CA LYS A 153 -4.12 -6.37 11.08
C LYS A 153 -4.31 -5.80 12.47
N PHE A 154 -5.50 -5.26 12.72
CA PHE A 154 -5.86 -4.58 13.96
C PHE A 154 -6.96 -5.35 14.68
N THR A 155 -6.90 -5.38 16.00
CA THR A 155 -8.05 -5.69 16.83
C THR A 155 -9.02 -4.49 16.89
N ASP A 156 -10.27 -4.72 17.29
CA ASP A 156 -11.24 -3.63 17.45
C ASP A 156 -10.78 -2.55 18.43
N GLU A 157 -10.04 -2.94 19.49
CA GLU A 157 -9.45 -2.00 20.44
C GLU A 157 -8.36 -1.15 19.81
N GLN A 158 -7.51 -1.76 19.00
CA GLN A 158 -6.45 -1.06 18.27
C GLN A 158 -7.03 -0.11 17.23
N VAL A 159 -8.12 -0.49 16.55
CA VAL A 159 -8.86 0.42 15.65
C VAL A 159 -9.38 1.64 16.40
N LYS A 160 -9.99 1.44 17.59
CA LYS A 160 -10.44 2.56 18.42
C LYS A 160 -9.28 3.48 18.82
N LYS A 161 -8.16 2.89 19.25
CA LYS A 161 -6.96 3.64 19.60
C LYS A 161 -6.37 4.39 18.40
N PHE A 162 -6.39 3.79 17.20
CA PHE A 162 -5.91 4.44 15.98
C PHE A 162 -6.76 5.67 15.63
N LYS A 163 -8.08 5.56 15.77
CA LYS A 163 -9.05 6.65 15.52
C LYS A 163 -9.00 7.76 16.56
N ASP A 164 -8.49 7.48 17.75
CA ASP A 164 -8.33 8.49 18.81
C ASP A 164 -7.19 9.46 18.45
N LYS A 165 -7.51 10.74 18.35
CA LYS A 165 -6.57 11.80 17.98
C LYS A 165 -5.44 11.98 19.00
N SER A 166 -5.66 11.61 20.26
CA SER A 166 -4.64 11.74 21.32
C SER A 166 -3.48 10.77 21.13
N ASN A 167 -3.70 9.63 20.44
CA ASN A 167 -2.67 8.63 20.24
C ASN A 167 -1.70 9.01 19.11
N VAL A 168 -0.42 8.86 19.39
CA VAL A 168 0.64 8.96 18.39
C VAL A 168 0.74 7.63 17.65
N ILE A 169 0.70 7.71 16.32
CA ILE A 169 0.90 6.58 15.43
C ILE A 169 2.26 6.70 14.76
N ILE A 170 3.04 5.65 14.85
CA ILE A 170 4.38 5.58 14.26
C ILE A 170 4.41 4.40 13.28
N ILE A 171 4.97 4.61 12.10
CA ILE A 171 5.37 3.52 11.22
C ILE A 171 6.89 3.39 11.24
N GLY A 172 7.40 2.17 11.18
CA GLY A 172 8.83 1.94 11.26
C GLY A 172 9.27 0.64 10.60
N VAL A 173 10.58 0.57 10.40
CA VAL A 173 11.32 -0.62 9.97
C VAL A 173 12.43 -0.85 10.98
N GLU A 174 12.59 -2.10 11.45
CA GLU A 174 13.64 -2.55 12.38
C GLU A 174 14.52 -3.60 11.70
N HIS A 175 15.09 -3.24 10.57
CA HIS A 175 16.10 -4.09 9.93
C HIS A 175 17.49 -3.57 10.29
N GLU A 176 18.46 -4.46 10.52
CA GLU A 176 19.83 -4.11 10.93
C GLU A 176 20.46 -3.06 10.01
N MET A 177 20.26 -3.21 8.69
CA MET A 177 20.80 -2.31 7.67
C MET A 177 19.88 -1.13 7.34
N TYR A 178 18.64 -1.11 7.87
CA TYR A 178 17.67 -0.05 7.61
C TYR A 178 16.69 0.09 8.77
N ALA A 179 17.05 0.87 9.76
CA ALA A 179 16.22 1.12 10.95
C ALA A 179 15.78 2.59 11.00
N HIS A 180 14.51 2.81 10.72
CA HIS A 180 13.91 4.14 10.70
C HIS A 180 12.49 4.12 11.26
N THR A 181 12.06 5.24 11.83
CA THR A 181 10.68 5.45 12.28
C THR A 181 10.19 6.83 11.86
N VAL A 182 8.90 6.96 11.62
CA VAL A 182 8.25 8.24 11.36
C VAL A 182 6.87 8.28 12.00
N LYS A 183 6.53 9.43 12.59
CA LYS A 183 5.19 9.70 13.10
C LYS A 183 4.25 10.03 11.93
N LEU A 184 3.07 9.39 11.90
CA LEU A 184 2.02 9.76 10.96
C LEU A 184 1.51 11.18 11.25
N THR A 185 1.32 11.95 10.19
CA THR A 185 0.66 13.27 10.29
C THR A 185 -0.83 13.09 10.60
N GLU A 186 -1.48 14.17 11.07
CA GLU A 186 -2.94 14.13 11.28
C GLU A 186 -3.71 13.89 9.98
N ASN A 187 -3.20 14.35 8.85
CA ASN A 187 -3.80 14.05 7.54
C ASN A 187 -3.68 12.58 7.18
N ASN A 188 -2.49 11.97 7.39
CA ASN A 188 -2.32 10.52 7.19
C ASN A 188 -3.30 9.75 8.09
N LYS A 189 -3.36 10.06 9.40
CA LYS A 189 -4.28 9.39 10.34
C LYS A 189 -5.74 9.47 9.87
N LYS A 190 -6.19 10.67 9.46
CA LYS A 190 -7.56 10.87 8.95
C LYS A 190 -7.83 10.05 7.68
N ALA A 191 -6.90 10.07 6.72
CA ALA A 191 -7.06 9.32 5.48
C ALA A 191 -7.10 7.81 5.69
N LEU A 192 -6.22 7.30 6.57
CA LEU A 192 -6.11 5.87 6.85
C LEU A 192 -7.23 5.36 7.75
N ALA A 193 -7.77 6.20 8.64
CA ALA A 193 -8.90 5.83 9.48
C ALA A 193 -10.19 5.48 8.70
N LEU A 194 -10.27 5.89 7.44
CA LEU A 194 -11.40 5.57 6.55
C LEU A 194 -11.43 4.10 6.11
N ASP A 195 -10.31 3.39 6.24
CA ASP A 195 -10.21 1.97 5.87
C ASP A 195 -10.75 1.04 6.95
N PHE A 196 -11.01 1.55 8.16
CA PHE A 196 -11.61 0.81 9.26
C PHE A 196 -13.14 1.01 9.30
N TYR A 197 -13.93 -0.05 9.09
CA TYR A 197 -15.40 -0.03 9.05
C TYR A 197 -16.01 -1.33 9.59
#